data_2f71cec9431879debd1d8e3a4cc5b964
#
_entry.id   2f71cec9431879debd1d8e3a4cc5b964
#
_cell.length_a   1.000
_cell.length_b   1.000
_cell.length_c   1.000
_cell.angle_alpha   90.00
_cell.angle_beta   90.00
_cell.angle_gamma   90.00
#
_symmetry.space_group_name_H-M   'P 1'
#
loop_
_entity.id
_entity.type
_entity.pdbx_description
1 polymer ?
#
loop_
_entity_poly.entity_id
_entity_poly.type
_entity_poly.pdbx_seq_one_letter_code
_entity_poly.pdbx_strand_id
1 'polypeptide(L)'
;AHLAALRRAAADPTFAAGAFELALDPPLPALRFIARGANWRSRLLGLPYGDQVLILKRELFQALGGFAHRRPEDLDLVIRLKRFTRLRLLSPPVISSGRFWLKQGYFATSGRHWLALARHLAERAFTSRWPPLGEL
;
A
#
# COMPACT_ATOMS: atom_id res chain seq x y z
N ALA A 1 1.56 15.54 14.21
CA ALA A 1 0.27 15.08 13.67
C ALA A 1 0.27 13.56 13.39
N HIS A 2 1.26 12.98 12.66
CA HIS A 2 1.31 11.56 12.31
C HIS A 2 1.40 10.63 13.54
N LEU A 3 2.25 10.98 14.53
CA LEU A 3 2.36 10.20 15.77
C LEU A 3 1.03 10.12 16.52
N ALA A 4 0.25 11.20 16.54
CA ALA A 4 -1.07 11.18 17.16
C ALA A 4 -2.06 10.29 16.41
N ALA A 5 -1.99 10.26 15.08
CA ALA A 5 -2.80 9.36 14.26
C ALA A 5 -2.41 7.89 14.49
N LEU A 6 -1.11 7.60 14.59
CA LEU A 6 -0.61 6.27 14.93
C LEU A 6 -1.07 5.79 16.31
N ARG A 7 -0.96 6.66 17.33
CA ARG A 7 -1.41 6.34 18.69
C ARG A 7 -2.91 6.05 18.73
N ARG A 8 -3.73 6.85 18.04
CA ARG A 8 -5.18 6.59 17.95
C ARG A 8 -5.47 5.27 17.25
N ALA A 9 -4.78 4.98 16.14
CA ALA A 9 -4.94 3.71 15.44
C ALA A 9 -4.50 2.53 16.31
N ALA A 10 -3.38 2.63 17.01
CA ALA A 10 -2.89 1.57 17.90
C ALA A 10 -3.82 1.32 19.10
N ALA A 11 -4.50 2.35 19.60
CA ALA A 11 -5.46 2.25 20.69
C ALA A 11 -6.81 1.64 20.26
N ASP A 12 -7.11 1.61 18.96
CA ASP A 12 -8.33 1.01 18.42
C ASP A 12 -8.16 -0.52 18.29
N PRO A 13 -8.92 -1.32 19.06
CA PRO A 13 -8.79 -2.78 19.02
C PRO A 13 -9.15 -3.36 17.66
N THR A 14 -9.94 -2.65 16.85
CA THR A 14 -10.34 -3.08 15.49
C THR A 14 -9.30 -2.76 14.42
N PHE A 15 -8.27 -1.94 14.75
CA PHE A 15 -7.20 -1.62 13.82
C PHE A 15 -6.19 -2.76 13.75
N ALA A 16 -6.04 -3.35 12.58
CA ALA A 16 -5.02 -4.37 12.32
C ALA A 16 -3.94 -3.90 11.35
N ALA A 17 -4.33 -3.16 10.31
CA ALA A 17 -3.39 -2.62 9.31
C ALA A 17 -3.96 -1.37 8.62
N GLY A 18 -3.06 -0.55 8.09
CA GLY A 18 -3.39 0.65 7.34
C GLY A 18 -2.19 1.27 6.66
N ALA A 19 -2.41 2.44 6.08
CA ALA A 19 -1.37 3.29 5.51
C ALA A 19 -1.80 4.75 5.66
N PHE A 20 -0.88 5.68 5.45
CA PHE A 20 -1.24 7.09 5.36
C PHE A 20 -1.73 7.46 3.96
N GLU A 21 -2.48 8.56 3.88
CA GLU A 21 -2.70 9.26 2.62
C GLU A 21 -1.36 9.74 2.06
N LEU A 22 -1.28 9.82 0.73
CA LEU A 22 -0.09 10.30 0.02
C LEU A 22 -0.25 11.76 -0.38
N ALA A 23 0.79 12.55 -0.16
CA ALA A 23 1.04 13.82 -0.84
C ALA A 23 2.42 13.77 -1.51
N LEU A 24 2.59 14.48 -2.63
CA LEU A 24 3.85 14.54 -3.36
C LEU A 24 4.42 15.95 -3.34
N ASP A 25 5.73 16.05 -3.17
CA ASP A 25 6.49 17.29 -3.21
C ASP A 25 7.43 17.34 -4.44
N PRO A 26 7.47 18.45 -5.18
CA PRO A 26 6.71 19.69 -5.03
C PRO A 26 5.21 19.53 -5.37
N PRO A 27 4.33 20.40 -4.84
CA PRO A 27 2.87 20.25 -4.99
C PRO A 27 2.35 20.71 -6.36
N LEU A 28 2.96 20.22 -7.43
CA LEU A 28 2.56 20.49 -8.81
C LEU A 28 1.19 19.87 -9.15
N PRO A 29 0.40 20.48 -10.05
CA PRO A 29 -0.92 19.94 -10.42
C PRO A 29 -0.90 18.48 -10.86
N ALA A 30 0.08 18.09 -11.67
CA ALA A 30 0.24 16.70 -12.13
C ALA A 30 0.56 15.75 -10.96
N LEU A 31 1.43 16.12 -10.03
CA LEU A 31 1.75 15.32 -8.85
C LEU A 31 0.57 15.24 -7.87
N ARG A 32 -0.21 16.32 -7.74
CA ARG A 32 -1.46 16.29 -6.96
C ARG A 32 -2.48 15.31 -7.56
N PHE A 33 -2.58 15.28 -8.88
CA PHE A 33 -3.46 14.33 -9.58
C PHE A 33 -3.02 12.88 -9.33
N ILE A 34 -1.71 12.60 -9.42
CA ILE A 34 -1.13 11.28 -9.11
C ILE A 34 -1.41 10.87 -7.66
N ALA A 35 -1.15 11.77 -6.70
CA ALA A 35 -1.40 11.51 -5.29
C ALA A 35 -2.91 11.22 -5.02
N ARG A 36 -3.81 11.99 -5.65
CA ARG A 36 -5.26 11.73 -5.58
C ARG A 36 -5.62 10.34 -6.12
N GLY A 37 -5.05 9.96 -7.27
CA GLY A 37 -5.26 8.64 -7.85
C GLY A 37 -4.76 7.51 -6.94
N ALA A 38 -3.58 7.68 -6.31
CA ALA A 38 -3.04 6.74 -5.35
C ALA A 38 -3.94 6.59 -4.10
N ASN A 39 -4.40 7.71 -3.56
CA ASN A 39 -5.31 7.72 -2.41
C ASN A 39 -6.67 7.11 -2.75
N TRP A 40 -7.21 7.40 -3.93
CA TRP A 40 -8.47 6.82 -4.42
C TRP A 40 -8.34 5.30 -4.56
N ARG A 41 -7.27 4.80 -5.22
CA ARG A 41 -6.95 3.38 -5.30
C ARG A 41 -6.87 2.73 -3.91
N SER A 42 -6.17 3.37 -2.99
CA SER A 42 -6.00 2.85 -1.63
C SER A 42 -7.31 2.78 -0.85
N ARG A 43 -8.20 3.78 -1.02
CA ARG A 43 -9.52 3.80 -0.37
C ARG A 43 -10.47 2.77 -0.95
N LEU A 44 -10.57 2.67 -2.27
CA LEU A 44 -11.55 1.81 -2.93
C LEU A 44 -11.06 0.37 -3.05
N LEU A 45 -9.80 0.19 -3.45
CA LEU A 45 -9.25 -1.14 -3.70
C LEU A 45 -8.49 -1.69 -2.50
N GLY A 46 -8.24 -0.89 -1.46
CA GLY A 46 -7.41 -1.29 -0.32
C GLY A 46 -5.99 -1.66 -0.74
N LEU A 47 -5.38 -0.92 -1.67
CA LEU A 47 -4.07 -1.21 -2.25
C LEU A 47 -3.13 -0.01 -2.09
N PRO A 48 -2.75 0.37 -0.85
CA PRO A 48 -1.67 1.33 -0.65
C PRO A 48 -0.33 0.73 -1.08
N TYR A 49 0.60 1.59 -1.52
CA TYR A 49 1.99 1.21 -1.79
C TYR A 49 2.90 1.65 -0.64
N GLY A 50 4.16 1.20 -0.67
CA GLY A 50 5.13 1.47 0.39
C GLY A 50 5.42 2.96 0.63
N ASP A 51 5.27 3.82 -0.38
CA ASP A 51 5.37 5.27 -0.27
C ASP A 51 4.27 5.92 0.60
N GLN A 52 3.22 5.18 0.95
CA GLN A 52 2.15 5.56 1.87
C GLN A 52 2.41 5.14 3.33
N VAL A 53 3.57 4.61 3.64
CA VAL A 53 3.95 4.11 4.97
C VAL A 53 2.96 3.08 5.51
N LEU A 54 3.20 1.82 5.20
CA LEU A 54 2.39 0.71 5.71
C LEU A 54 2.55 0.55 7.22
N ILE A 55 1.44 0.39 7.90
CA ILE A 55 1.34 0.23 9.35
C ILE A 55 0.52 -1.02 9.62
N LEU A 56 1.06 -1.95 10.41
CA LEU A 56 0.35 -3.16 10.79
C LEU A 56 0.82 -3.68 12.14
N LYS A 57 -0.02 -4.49 12.78
CA LYS A 57 0.35 -5.16 14.02
C LYS A 57 1.49 -6.14 13.75
N ARG A 58 2.45 -6.20 14.67
CA ARG A 58 3.63 -7.09 14.56
C ARG A 58 3.23 -8.55 14.38
N GLU A 59 2.26 -9.00 15.16
CA GLU A 59 1.75 -10.38 15.16
C GLU A 59 1.20 -10.74 13.78
N LEU A 60 0.48 -9.81 13.14
CA LEU A 60 -0.06 -10.01 11.80
C LEU A 60 1.05 -10.06 10.74
N PHE A 61 2.09 -9.21 10.87
CA PHE A 61 3.25 -9.23 9.98
C PHE A 61 4.00 -10.57 10.06
N GLN A 62 4.22 -11.06 11.28
CA GLN A 62 4.89 -12.34 11.53
C GLN A 62 4.05 -13.53 11.03
N ALA A 63 2.74 -13.54 11.31
CA ALA A 63 1.83 -14.59 10.85
C ALA A 63 1.75 -14.67 9.31
N LEU A 64 1.97 -13.54 8.61
CA LEU A 64 2.04 -13.51 7.15
C LEU A 64 3.41 -13.92 6.59
N GLY A 65 4.41 -14.19 7.45
CA GLY A 65 5.78 -14.49 7.01
C GLY A 65 6.57 -13.28 6.52
N GLY A 66 6.15 -12.06 6.89
CA GLY A 66 6.84 -10.82 6.53
C GLY A 66 6.79 -10.48 5.04
N PHE A 67 7.85 -9.82 4.55
CA PHE A 67 8.02 -9.55 3.13
C PHE A 67 8.45 -10.82 2.40
N ALA A 68 7.75 -11.15 1.31
CA ALA A 68 8.16 -12.24 0.42
C ALA A 68 9.25 -11.76 -0.56
N HIS A 69 10.06 -12.69 -1.07
CA HIS A 69 11.09 -12.40 -2.09
C HIS A 69 10.52 -12.04 -3.48
N ARG A 70 9.24 -11.69 -3.55
CA ARG A 70 8.54 -11.29 -4.79
C ARG A 70 8.49 -9.77 -4.88
N ARG A 71 8.86 -9.22 -6.03
CA ARG A 71 8.74 -7.78 -6.30
C ARG A 71 7.46 -7.47 -7.08
N PRO A 72 6.76 -6.38 -6.77
CA PRO A 72 7.00 -5.46 -5.65
C PRO A 72 6.53 -6.07 -4.32
N GLU A 73 7.43 -6.11 -3.36
CA GLU A 73 7.26 -6.79 -2.06
C GLU A 73 6.20 -6.13 -1.17
N ASP A 74 6.06 -4.80 -1.26
CA ASP A 74 5.03 -4.03 -0.57
C ASP A 74 3.62 -4.36 -1.09
N LEU A 75 3.46 -4.45 -2.40
CA LEU A 75 2.18 -4.82 -3.01
C LEU A 75 1.81 -6.28 -2.68
N ASP A 76 2.78 -7.19 -2.69
CA ASP A 76 2.53 -8.58 -2.31
C ASP A 76 2.05 -8.68 -0.86
N LEU A 77 2.70 -7.98 0.06
CA LEU A 77 2.29 -7.93 1.47
C LEU A 77 0.86 -7.36 1.62
N VAL A 78 0.56 -6.24 0.95
CA VAL A 78 -0.77 -5.62 0.98
C VAL A 78 -1.86 -6.56 0.47
N ILE A 79 -1.61 -7.29 -0.62
CA ILE A 79 -2.58 -8.26 -1.16
C ILE A 79 -2.83 -9.41 -0.18
N ARG A 80 -1.78 -9.88 0.52
CA ARG A 80 -1.94 -10.89 1.57
C ARG A 80 -2.73 -10.35 2.76
N LEU A 81 -2.41 -9.12 3.21
CA LEU A 81 -3.12 -8.44 4.30
C LEU A 81 -4.63 -8.31 4.04
N LYS A 82 -5.02 -7.99 2.81
CA LYS A 82 -6.43 -7.82 2.43
C LYS A 82 -7.31 -9.07 2.66
N ARG A 83 -6.72 -10.25 2.79
CA ARG A 83 -7.47 -11.49 3.09
C ARG A 83 -7.89 -11.58 4.55
N PHE A 84 -7.20 -10.86 5.43
CA PHE A 84 -7.39 -10.93 6.87
C PHE A 84 -8.00 -9.67 7.47
N THR A 85 -7.79 -8.52 6.83
CA THR A 85 -8.28 -7.25 7.36
C THR A 85 -8.51 -6.21 6.25
N ARG A 86 -9.35 -5.21 6.54
CA ARG A 86 -9.44 -4.01 5.70
C ARG A 86 -8.33 -3.05 6.09
N LEU A 87 -7.57 -2.61 5.09
CA LEU A 87 -6.57 -1.57 5.32
C LEU A 87 -7.25 -0.21 5.45
N ARG A 88 -6.91 0.50 6.51
CA ARG A 88 -7.44 1.84 6.80
C ARG A 88 -6.45 2.90 6.31
N LEU A 89 -6.98 3.92 5.65
CA LEU A 89 -6.19 5.07 5.24
C LEU A 89 -6.26 6.14 6.33
N LEU A 90 -5.09 6.56 6.81
CA LEU A 90 -4.92 7.49 7.93
C LEU A 90 -4.57 8.89 7.41
N SER A 91 -5.01 9.91 8.12
CA SER A 91 -4.64 11.31 7.93
C SER A 91 -3.82 11.82 9.12
N PRO A 92 -2.98 12.83 8.93
CA PRO A 92 -2.71 13.59 7.70
C PRO A 92 -1.84 12.82 6.70
N PRO A 93 -1.78 13.26 5.43
CA PRO A 93 -0.99 12.59 4.41
C PRO A 93 0.51 12.64 4.72
N VAL A 94 1.23 11.58 4.37
CA VAL A 94 2.71 11.59 4.33
C VAL A 94 3.17 12.24 3.05
N ILE A 95 4.27 12.98 3.12
CA ILE A 95 4.86 13.68 1.97
C ILE A 95 5.98 12.82 1.42
N SER A 96 5.84 12.37 0.18
CA SER A 96 6.87 11.65 -0.56
C SER A 96 7.43 12.50 -1.68
N SER A 97 8.68 12.22 -2.07
CA SER A 97 9.34 12.96 -3.14
C SER A 97 8.77 12.64 -4.52
N GLY A 98 8.32 13.66 -5.23
CA GLY A 98 7.88 13.55 -6.62
C GLY A 98 9.03 13.47 -7.65
N ARG A 99 10.30 13.48 -7.23
CA ARG A 99 11.47 13.51 -8.13
C ARG A 99 11.51 12.36 -9.12
N PHE A 100 11.08 11.19 -8.71
CA PHE A 100 11.02 10.03 -9.59
C PHE A 100 10.05 10.25 -10.75
N TRP A 101 8.88 10.81 -10.47
CA TRP A 101 7.86 11.17 -11.45
C TRP A 101 8.31 12.27 -12.39
N LEU A 102 9.06 13.26 -11.85
CA LEU A 102 9.64 14.36 -12.63
C LEU A 102 10.71 13.87 -13.60
N LYS A 103 11.56 12.92 -13.18
CA LYS A 103 12.67 12.40 -14.01
C LYS A 103 12.22 11.39 -15.07
N GLN A 104 11.25 10.56 -14.77
CA GLN A 104 10.82 9.46 -15.66
C GLN A 104 9.55 9.74 -16.46
N GLY A 105 8.93 10.91 -16.27
CA GLY A 105 7.66 11.28 -16.88
C GLY A 105 6.44 10.72 -16.14
N TYR A 106 5.43 11.56 -15.99
CA TYR A 106 4.24 11.26 -15.19
C TYR A 106 3.46 10.05 -15.68
N PHE A 107 3.21 9.98 -17.00
CA PHE A 107 2.37 8.93 -17.60
C PHE A 107 3.09 7.60 -17.72
N ALA A 108 4.37 7.59 -18.09
CA ALA A 108 5.15 6.36 -18.22
C ALA A 108 5.31 5.65 -16.88
N THR A 109 5.48 6.41 -15.80
CA THR A 109 5.63 5.87 -14.45
C THR A 109 4.30 5.36 -13.90
N SER A 110 3.20 6.12 -14.08
CA SER A 110 1.86 5.68 -13.70
C SER A 110 1.45 4.42 -14.46
N GLY A 111 1.67 4.38 -15.77
CA GLY A 111 1.37 3.22 -16.61
C GLY A 111 2.11 1.97 -16.16
N ARG A 112 3.41 2.10 -15.84
CA ARG A 112 4.20 0.96 -15.30
C ARG A 112 3.67 0.45 -13.96
N HIS A 113 3.26 1.34 -13.07
CA HIS A 113 2.67 0.93 -11.77
C HIS A 113 1.34 0.21 -11.95
N TRP A 114 0.47 0.70 -12.83
CA TRP A 114 -0.79 0.02 -13.15
C TRP A 114 -0.57 -1.32 -13.85
N LEU A 115 0.40 -1.40 -14.76
CA LEU A 115 0.75 -2.64 -15.44
C LEU A 115 1.35 -3.66 -14.48
N ALA A 116 2.23 -3.23 -13.57
CA ALA A 116 2.79 -4.09 -12.53
C ALA A 116 1.69 -4.63 -11.61
N LEU A 117 0.73 -3.78 -11.23
CA LEU A 117 -0.44 -4.21 -10.45
C LEU A 117 -1.28 -5.23 -11.21
N ALA A 118 -1.61 -4.96 -12.47
CA ALA A 118 -2.41 -5.85 -13.30
C ALA A 118 -1.72 -7.22 -13.50
N ARG A 119 -0.42 -7.23 -13.80
CA ARG A 119 0.37 -8.47 -13.91
C ARG A 119 0.37 -9.26 -12.60
N HIS A 120 0.62 -8.59 -11.48
CA HIS A 120 0.66 -9.23 -10.18
C HIS A 120 -0.70 -9.83 -9.78
N LEU A 121 -1.79 -9.14 -10.08
CA LEU A 121 -3.14 -9.66 -9.87
C LEU A 121 -3.46 -10.83 -10.80
N ALA A 122 -3.05 -10.76 -12.07
CA ALA A 122 -3.23 -11.86 -13.03
C ALA A 122 -2.41 -13.10 -12.63
N GLU A 123 -1.15 -12.96 -12.27
CA GLU A 123 -0.31 -14.06 -11.81
C GLU A 123 -0.92 -14.77 -10.58
N ARG A 124 -1.55 -14.00 -9.67
CA ARG A 124 -2.22 -14.59 -8.51
C ARG A 124 -3.56 -15.26 -8.84
N ALA A 125 -4.29 -14.80 -9.83
CA ALA A 125 -5.49 -15.47 -10.31
C ALA A 125 -5.14 -16.82 -10.95
N PHE A 126 -3.98 -16.93 -11.61
CA PHE A 126 -3.49 -18.19 -12.20
C PHE A 126 -2.82 -19.12 -11.18
N THR A 127 -2.16 -18.58 -10.15
CA THR A 127 -1.51 -19.37 -9.10
C THR A 127 -2.41 -19.47 -7.86
N SER A 128 -3.56 -20.12 -7.98
CA SER A 128 -4.48 -20.41 -6.86
C SER A 128 -3.92 -21.42 -5.83
N ARG A 129 -2.60 -21.59 -5.74
CA ARG A 129 -1.92 -22.42 -4.76
C ARG A 129 -1.16 -21.55 -3.76
N TRP A 130 -1.90 -21.05 -2.78
CA TRP A 130 -1.33 -20.73 -1.48
C TRP A 130 -1.56 -21.93 -0.55
N PRO A 131 -0.55 -22.37 0.21
CA PRO A 131 -0.79 -23.46 1.17
C PRO A 131 -1.89 -23.05 2.15
N PRO A 132 -2.78 -23.98 2.53
CA PRO A 132 -3.79 -23.69 3.53
C PRO A 132 -3.11 -23.32 4.85
N LEU A 133 -3.68 -22.34 5.58
CA LEU A 133 -3.27 -21.94 6.91
C LEU A 133 -3.56 -23.07 7.93
N GLY A 134 -2.85 -24.16 7.84
CA GLY A 134 -3.08 -25.33 8.70
C GLY A 134 -1.83 -26.04 9.18
N GLU A 135 -0.66 -25.54 8.79
CA GLU A 135 0.62 -26.12 9.22
C GLU A 135 1.60 -25.02 9.68
N LEU A 136 1.23 -24.33 10.74
CA LEU A 136 2.16 -23.53 11.56
C LEU A 136 1.92 -23.89 13.02
#